data_a0467902c8d9ecfba8b6fdd1d2c13d29
#
_entry.id   a0467902c8d9ecfba8b6fdd1d2c13d29
#
_cell.length_a   1.000
_cell.length_b   1.000
_cell.length_c   1.000
_cell.angle_alpha   90.00
_cell.angle_beta   90.00
_cell.angle_gamma   90.00
#
_symmetry.space_group_name_H-M   'P 1'
#
loop_
_entity.id
_entity.type
_entity.pdbx_description
1 polymer ?
#
loop_
_entity_poly.entity_id
_entity_poly.type
_entity_poly.pdbx_seq_one_letter_code
_entity_poly.pdbx_strand_id
1 'polypeptide(L)'
;LVTGANGQLGQAIQSISGKYPEIDFVFCSSSELDITNLENCQAVFSTYQPHFCINAAAYTAVDKSESEPAKAFNINANGAENLAITSKQHNTILIHISTDFVFDAYFSEGVAYYDREFRLPLKSNLGLTETDIPFPSGVYGLTKLQGEQAIQAIWEKHFIIRTSWVYSQFGNNFMKTMLRL
;
A
#
# COMPACT_ATOMS: atom_id res chain seq x y z
N LEU A 1 9.14 7.48 10.33
CA LEU A 1 8.61 8.27 9.21
C LEU A 1 7.28 7.66 8.74
N VAL A 2 6.27 8.50 8.46
CA VAL A 2 4.97 8.09 7.91
C VAL A 2 4.71 8.88 6.64
N THR A 3 4.58 8.21 5.49
CA THR A 3 4.18 8.84 4.23
C THR A 3 2.66 8.94 4.12
N GLY A 4 2.15 9.81 3.25
CA GLY A 4 0.70 9.95 3.09
C GLY A 4 -0.03 10.46 4.34
N ALA A 5 0.61 11.35 5.09
CA ALA A 5 0.14 11.87 6.38
C ALA A 5 -1.29 12.45 6.33
N ASN A 6 -1.68 13.05 5.20
CA ASN A 6 -3.02 13.63 5.00
C ASN A 6 -4.08 12.60 4.60
N GLY A 7 -3.68 11.36 4.32
CA GLY A 7 -4.59 10.25 4.04
C GLY A 7 -5.30 9.73 5.29
N GLN A 8 -6.31 8.87 5.09
CA GLN A 8 -7.12 8.32 6.18
C GLN A 8 -6.27 7.61 7.24
N LEU A 9 -5.35 6.74 6.81
CA LEU A 9 -4.47 5.99 7.72
C LEU A 9 -3.41 6.90 8.35
N GLY A 10 -2.78 7.80 7.57
CA GLY A 10 -1.79 8.75 8.08
C GLY A 10 -2.36 9.60 9.22
N GLN A 11 -3.57 10.17 9.03
CA GLN A 11 -4.26 10.93 10.07
C GLN A 11 -4.64 10.07 11.29
N ALA A 12 -5.02 8.80 11.07
CA ALA A 12 -5.32 7.89 12.18
C ALA A 12 -4.07 7.60 13.02
N ILE A 13 -2.93 7.34 12.39
CA ILE A 13 -1.65 7.15 13.10
C ILE A 13 -1.28 8.44 13.85
N GLN A 14 -1.41 9.59 13.20
CA GLN A 14 -1.10 10.88 13.82
C GLN A 14 -1.96 11.13 15.07
N SER A 15 -3.25 10.76 15.05
CA SER A 15 -4.16 10.95 16.18
C SER A 15 -3.79 10.14 17.43
N ILE A 16 -3.04 9.06 17.26
CA ILE A 16 -2.62 8.19 18.36
C ILE A 16 -1.14 8.35 18.72
N SER A 17 -0.35 9.06 17.92
CA SER A 17 1.11 9.18 18.12
C SER A 17 1.50 9.70 19.50
N GLY A 18 0.71 10.63 20.07
CA GLY A 18 0.93 11.14 21.42
C GLY A 18 0.80 10.11 22.55
N LYS A 19 0.27 8.89 22.25
CA LYS A 19 0.23 7.79 23.23
C LYS A 19 1.55 7.01 23.30
N TYR A 20 2.48 7.31 22.42
CA TYR A 20 3.78 6.62 22.27
C TYR A 20 4.91 7.67 22.36
N PRO A 21 5.13 8.26 23.53
CA PRO A 21 6.11 9.35 23.71
C PRO A 21 7.56 8.89 23.50
N GLU A 22 7.79 7.57 23.49
CA GLU A 22 9.09 6.96 23.22
C GLU A 22 9.41 6.88 21.72
N ILE A 23 8.47 7.24 20.84
CA ILE A 23 8.64 7.18 19.38
C ILE A 23 8.58 8.60 18.81
N ASP A 24 9.64 9.00 18.13
CA ASP A 24 9.69 10.23 17.36
C ASP A 24 9.02 10.03 16.00
N PHE A 25 7.81 10.54 15.84
CA PHE A 25 7.06 10.46 14.61
C PHE A 25 7.36 11.65 13.69
N VAL A 26 7.68 11.35 12.43
CA VAL A 26 7.75 12.32 11.34
C VAL A 26 6.65 12.00 10.35
N PHE A 27 5.71 12.91 10.17
CA PHE A 27 4.57 12.77 9.26
C PHE A 27 4.80 13.61 8.01
N CYS A 28 4.82 12.97 6.84
CA CYS A 28 5.04 13.65 5.57
C CYS A 28 3.80 13.53 4.66
N SER A 29 3.29 14.67 4.25
CA SER A 29 2.32 14.80 3.16
C SER A 29 2.99 14.57 1.80
N SER A 30 2.23 14.48 0.72
CA SER A 30 2.78 14.35 -0.65
C SER A 30 3.57 15.59 -1.12
N SER A 31 3.37 16.75 -0.49
CA SER A 31 4.17 17.96 -0.78
C SER A 31 5.51 17.97 -0.05
N GLU A 32 5.65 17.22 1.04
CA GLU A 32 6.89 17.10 1.82
C GLU A 32 7.71 15.89 1.39
N LEU A 33 7.04 14.79 1.09
CA LEU A 33 7.63 13.56 0.57
C LEU A 33 6.79 13.02 -0.58
N ASP A 34 7.19 13.38 -1.79
CA ASP A 34 6.68 12.79 -3.02
C ASP A 34 7.39 11.45 -3.27
N ILE A 35 6.71 10.36 -2.98
CA ILE A 35 7.27 9.02 -3.14
C ILE A 35 7.59 8.68 -4.60
N THR A 36 6.99 9.39 -5.58
CA THR A 36 7.28 9.18 -7.01
C THR A 36 8.61 9.81 -7.45
N ASN A 37 9.22 10.63 -6.58
CA ASN A 37 10.51 11.28 -6.82
C ASN A 37 11.58 10.65 -5.92
N LEU A 38 12.47 9.87 -6.51
CA LEU A 38 13.54 9.18 -5.78
C LEU A 38 14.49 10.15 -5.05
N GLU A 39 14.84 11.27 -5.67
CA GLU A 39 15.74 12.28 -5.08
C GLU A 39 15.08 12.91 -3.83
N ASN A 40 13.78 13.18 -3.90
CA ASN A 40 13.03 13.69 -2.75
C ASN A 40 12.96 12.64 -1.62
N CYS A 41 12.74 11.37 -1.94
CA CYS A 41 12.79 10.28 -0.96
C CYS A 41 14.16 10.24 -0.25
N GLN A 42 15.24 10.25 -1.01
CA GLN A 42 16.61 10.23 -0.48
C GLN A 42 16.92 11.45 0.39
N ALA A 43 16.51 12.64 -0.01
CA ALA A 43 16.71 13.87 0.75
C ALA A 43 15.99 13.83 2.09
N VAL A 44 14.72 13.39 2.11
CA VAL A 44 13.92 13.27 3.34
C VAL A 44 14.51 12.22 4.29
N PHE A 45 14.91 11.04 3.76
CA PHE A 45 15.53 10.00 4.58
C PHE A 45 16.90 10.41 5.11
N SER A 46 17.68 11.15 4.34
CA SER A 46 18.96 11.71 4.79
C SER A 46 18.77 12.70 5.94
N THR A 47 17.69 13.49 5.89
CA THR A 47 17.37 14.49 6.92
C THR A 47 16.93 13.85 8.22
N TYR A 48 16.00 12.88 8.15
CA TYR A 48 15.35 12.31 9.34
C TYR A 48 15.95 10.99 9.81
N GLN A 49 16.69 10.28 8.96
CA GLN A 49 17.32 8.98 9.22
C GLN A 49 16.39 8.00 9.96
N PRO A 50 15.20 7.72 9.41
CA PRO A 50 14.18 6.97 10.10
C PRO A 50 14.59 5.51 10.31
N HIS A 51 14.35 4.95 11.51
CA HIS A 51 14.50 3.51 11.74
C HIS A 51 13.38 2.71 11.05
N PHE A 52 12.18 3.31 10.95
CA PHE A 52 11.01 2.71 10.33
C PHE A 52 10.37 3.71 9.37
N CYS A 53 9.90 3.22 8.23
CA CYS A 53 9.07 3.97 7.29
C CYS A 53 7.73 3.25 7.10
N ILE A 54 6.63 3.88 7.49
CA ILE A 54 5.27 3.40 7.21
C ILE A 54 4.81 4.07 5.93
N ASN A 55 4.70 3.31 4.85
CA ASN A 55 4.16 3.79 3.59
C ASN A 55 2.64 3.68 3.58
N ALA A 56 1.96 4.77 3.98
CA ALA A 56 0.52 4.93 3.88
C ALA A 56 0.09 5.78 2.65
N ALA A 57 1.04 6.18 1.81
CA ALA A 57 0.74 6.85 0.55
C ALA A 57 0.35 5.83 -0.51
N ALA A 58 -0.74 6.09 -1.22
CA ALA A 58 -1.22 5.27 -2.34
C ALA A 58 -2.20 6.05 -3.20
N TYR A 59 -2.31 5.66 -4.46
CA TYR A 59 -3.47 5.97 -5.31
C TYR A 59 -4.58 4.99 -4.98
N THR A 60 -5.67 5.44 -4.36
CA THR A 60 -6.73 4.57 -3.80
C THR A 60 -8.07 4.69 -4.50
N ALA A 61 -8.18 5.50 -5.55
CA ALA A 61 -9.41 5.63 -6.33
C ALA A 61 -9.54 4.44 -7.30
N VAL A 62 -10.09 3.32 -6.81
CA VAL A 62 -10.14 2.03 -7.51
C VAL A 62 -10.72 2.18 -8.92
N ASP A 63 -11.98 2.64 -9.04
CA ASP A 63 -12.64 2.77 -10.34
C ASP A 63 -11.90 3.74 -11.28
N LYS A 64 -11.38 4.83 -10.72
CA LYS A 64 -10.67 5.86 -11.49
C LYS A 64 -9.29 5.37 -11.97
N SER A 65 -8.70 4.38 -11.33
CA SER A 65 -7.43 3.79 -11.76
C SER A 65 -7.51 3.20 -13.17
N GLU A 66 -8.69 2.70 -13.58
CA GLU A 66 -8.91 2.18 -14.93
C GLU A 66 -8.78 3.27 -16.01
N SER A 67 -9.11 4.51 -15.69
CA SER A 67 -8.96 5.66 -16.59
C SER A 67 -7.64 6.43 -16.39
N GLU A 68 -6.96 6.23 -15.27
CA GLU A 68 -5.68 6.89 -14.94
C GLU A 68 -4.57 5.86 -14.62
N PRO A 69 -4.35 4.81 -15.45
CA PRO A 69 -3.46 3.70 -15.11
C PRO A 69 -2.00 4.15 -14.90
N ALA A 70 -1.52 5.09 -15.69
CA ALA A 70 -0.15 5.61 -15.56
C ALA A 70 0.09 6.30 -14.21
N LYS A 71 -0.91 7.03 -13.70
CA LYS A 71 -0.83 7.69 -12.40
C LYS A 71 -0.89 6.69 -11.25
N ALA A 72 -1.79 5.70 -11.36
CA ALA A 72 -1.88 4.62 -10.37
C ALA A 72 -0.57 3.84 -10.30
N PHE A 73 0.01 3.47 -11.45
CA PHE A 73 1.29 2.78 -11.54
C PHE A 73 2.43 3.62 -10.93
N ASN A 74 2.51 4.90 -11.30
CA ASN A 74 3.59 5.77 -10.80
C ASN A 74 3.57 5.89 -9.27
N ILE A 75 2.40 5.99 -8.65
CA ILE A 75 2.28 6.12 -7.20
C ILE A 75 2.43 4.76 -6.51
N ASN A 76 1.69 3.73 -6.98
CA ASN A 76 1.59 2.47 -6.26
C ASN A 76 2.77 1.52 -6.50
N ALA A 77 3.35 1.54 -7.71
CA ALA A 77 4.49 0.70 -8.07
C ALA A 77 5.82 1.47 -7.95
N ASN A 78 6.04 2.52 -8.76
CA ASN A 78 7.31 3.25 -8.74
C ASN A 78 7.56 3.95 -7.40
N GLY A 79 6.50 4.51 -6.78
CA GLY A 79 6.61 5.12 -5.44
C GLY A 79 7.01 4.11 -4.37
N ALA A 80 6.47 2.89 -4.42
CA ALA A 80 6.87 1.82 -3.51
C ALA A 80 8.31 1.36 -3.78
N GLU A 81 8.71 1.26 -5.04
CA GLU A 81 10.09 0.96 -5.47
C GLU A 81 11.08 1.99 -4.93
N ASN A 82 10.80 3.29 -5.12
CA ASN A 82 11.65 4.38 -4.62
C ASN A 82 11.85 4.32 -3.10
N LEU A 83 10.78 4.03 -2.37
CA LEU A 83 10.86 3.84 -0.92
C LEU A 83 11.67 2.61 -0.53
N ALA A 84 11.58 1.52 -1.28
CA ALA A 84 12.39 0.31 -1.04
C ALA A 84 13.88 0.58 -1.28
N ILE A 85 14.22 1.24 -2.40
CA ILE A 85 15.60 1.66 -2.72
C ILE A 85 16.15 2.54 -1.60
N THR A 86 15.41 3.56 -1.21
CA THR A 86 15.82 4.52 -0.18
C THR A 86 15.93 3.86 1.19
N SER A 87 14.97 2.99 1.54
CA SER A 87 15.01 2.24 2.80
C SER A 87 16.23 1.32 2.90
N LYS A 88 16.61 0.68 1.79
CA LYS A 88 17.82 -0.13 1.71
C LYS A 88 19.09 0.70 1.95
N GLN A 89 19.18 1.89 1.32
CA GLN A 89 20.32 2.79 1.46
C GLN A 89 20.51 3.28 2.90
N HIS A 90 19.41 3.51 3.62
CA HIS A 90 19.39 4.03 4.99
C HIS A 90 19.23 2.94 6.06
N ASN A 91 19.18 1.66 5.67
CA ASN A 91 18.94 0.54 6.58
C ASN A 91 17.62 0.68 7.39
N THR A 92 16.61 1.29 6.80
CA THR A 92 15.28 1.56 7.37
C THR A 92 14.36 0.35 7.18
N ILE A 93 13.60 -0.04 8.18
CA ILE A 93 12.56 -1.07 8.06
C ILE A 93 11.35 -0.46 7.34
N LEU A 94 10.95 -1.02 6.18
CA LEU A 94 9.82 -0.53 5.40
C LEU A 94 8.54 -1.31 5.74
N ILE A 95 7.51 -0.60 6.18
CA ILE A 95 6.17 -1.15 6.42
C ILE A 95 5.24 -0.61 5.33
N HIS A 96 4.87 -1.46 4.37
CA HIS A 96 4.05 -1.08 3.23
C HIS A 96 2.61 -1.53 3.40
N ILE A 97 1.68 -0.59 3.26
CA ILE A 97 0.24 -0.90 3.30
C ILE A 97 -0.23 -1.27 1.89
N SER A 98 -0.66 -2.50 1.76
CA SER A 98 -1.23 -3.06 0.54
C SER A 98 -2.72 -3.37 0.70
N THR A 99 -3.29 -4.18 -0.17
CA THR A 99 -4.72 -4.42 -0.31
C THR A 99 -5.04 -5.88 -0.60
N ASP A 100 -6.24 -6.31 -0.24
CA ASP A 100 -6.85 -7.57 -0.64
C ASP A 100 -7.19 -7.62 -2.14
N PHE A 101 -7.28 -6.48 -2.83
CA PHE A 101 -7.49 -6.40 -4.28
C PHE A 101 -6.38 -7.09 -5.11
N VAL A 102 -5.26 -7.44 -4.51
CA VAL A 102 -4.27 -8.31 -5.15
C VAL A 102 -4.80 -9.72 -5.44
N PHE A 103 -5.93 -10.10 -4.80
CA PHE A 103 -6.61 -11.38 -4.96
C PHE A 103 -7.99 -11.24 -5.64
N ASP A 104 -8.33 -10.09 -6.15
CA ASP A 104 -9.67 -9.71 -6.59
C ASP A 104 -10.27 -10.65 -7.65
N ALA A 105 -9.46 -11.18 -8.58
CA ALA A 105 -9.93 -12.10 -9.61
C ALA A 105 -10.48 -13.42 -9.05
N TYR A 106 -10.13 -13.81 -7.82
CA TYR A 106 -10.71 -14.99 -7.18
C TYR A 106 -12.19 -14.80 -6.79
N PHE A 107 -12.64 -13.55 -6.67
CA PHE A 107 -13.97 -13.19 -6.19
C PHE A 107 -14.90 -12.64 -7.28
N SER A 108 -14.33 -12.19 -8.41
CA SER A 108 -15.06 -11.35 -9.37
C SER A 108 -16.11 -12.08 -10.23
N GLU A 109 -16.13 -13.42 -10.27
CA GLU A 109 -17.04 -14.11 -11.20
C GLU A 109 -17.87 -15.25 -10.61
N GLY A 110 -17.82 -15.54 -9.33
CA GLY A 110 -18.57 -16.68 -8.75
C GLY A 110 -18.27 -18.03 -9.42
N VAL A 111 -17.30 -18.06 -10.32
CA VAL A 111 -16.85 -19.18 -11.11
C VAL A 111 -15.43 -19.52 -10.69
N ALA A 112 -15.24 -20.79 -10.39
CA ALA A 112 -13.93 -21.39 -10.33
C ALA A 112 -13.22 -21.12 -11.65
N TYR A 113 -12.40 -20.06 -11.73
CA TYR A 113 -11.57 -19.84 -12.91
C TYR A 113 -10.57 -20.98 -12.98
N TYR A 114 -10.88 -21.96 -13.80
CA TYR A 114 -9.90 -22.89 -14.30
C TYR A 114 -9.09 -22.16 -15.38
N ASP A 115 -7.96 -21.57 -15.00
CA ASP A 115 -6.90 -21.46 -15.96
C ASP A 115 -6.49 -22.89 -16.34
N ARG A 116 -6.70 -23.27 -17.62
CA ARG A 116 -6.40 -24.60 -18.12
C ARG A 116 -4.91 -24.94 -18.01
N GLU A 117 -4.06 -23.96 -17.81
CA GLU A 117 -2.60 -24.09 -17.76
C GLU A 117 -2.06 -24.08 -16.32
N PHE A 118 -2.69 -23.32 -15.41
CA PHE A 118 -2.38 -23.31 -13.98
C PHE A 118 -3.56 -23.88 -13.19
N ARG A 119 -3.50 -25.16 -12.87
CA ARG A 119 -4.46 -25.83 -11.97
C ARG A 119 -4.31 -25.30 -10.55
N LEU A 120 -4.78 -24.07 -10.30
CA LEU A 120 -4.88 -23.56 -8.93
C LEU A 120 -6.09 -24.22 -8.27
N PRO A 121 -5.90 -24.99 -7.19
CA PRO A 121 -7.02 -25.55 -6.45
C PRO A 121 -7.77 -24.40 -5.80
N LEU A 122 -9.02 -24.19 -6.18
CA LEU A 122 -9.93 -23.36 -5.41
C LEU A 122 -10.05 -23.97 -4.02
N LYS A 123 -9.54 -23.29 -3.03
CA LYS A 123 -9.86 -23.53 -1.63
C LYS A 123 -11.29 -23.03 -1.40
N SER A 124 -12.28 -23.83 -1.79
CA SER A 124 -13.68 -23.43 -1.85
C SER A 124 -14.31 -23.02 -0.51
N ASN A 125 -13.64 -23.21 0.62
CA ASN A 125 -14.18 -22.91 1.95
C ASN A 125 -13.11 -22.39 2.95
N LEU A 126 -11.88 -22.18 2.53
CA LEU A 126 -10.82 -21.61 3.35
C LEU A 126 -10.46 -20.24 2.77
N GLY A 127 -10.38 -19.21 3.60
CA GLY A 127 -9.92 -17.89 3.18
C GLY A 127 -8.55 -17.95 2.51
N LEU A 128 -8.23 -16.94 1.72
CA LEU A 128 -6.90 -16.77 1.12
C LEU A 128 -5.88 -16.42 2.21
N THR A 129 -4.66 -16.86 2.00
CA THR A 129 -3.52 -16.63 2.89
C THR A 129 -2.45 -15.82 2.18
N GLU A 130 -1.44 -15.37 2.91
CA GLU A 130 -0.32 -14.60 2.39
C GLU A 130 0.52 -15.38 1.35
N THR A 131 0.45 -16.72 1.39
CA THR A 131 1.18 -17.61 0.48
C THR A 131 0.40 -17.97 -0.79
N ASP A 132 -0.88 -17.61 -0.87
CA ASP A 132 -1.66 -17.82 -2.08
C ASP A 132 -1.18 -16.86 -3.18
N ILE A 133 -1.20 -17.33 -4.45
CA ILE A 133 -0.67 -16.56 -5.58
C ILE A 133 -1.60 -15.36 -5.84
N PRO A 134 -1.10 -14.11 -5.79
CA PRO A 134 -1.91 -12.95 -6.13
C PRO A 134 -2.39 -13.00 -7.58
N PHE A 135 -3.67 -12.64 -7.78
CA PHE A 135 -4.28 -12.60 -9.11
C PHE A 135 -5.28 -11.42 -9.18
N PRO A 136 -4.78 -10.17 -9.37
CA PRO A 136 -5.62 -8.98 -9.47
C PRO A 136 -6.37 -8.92 -10.79
N SER A 137 -7.64 -8.46 -10.77
CA SER A 137 -8.47 -8.30 -11.97
C SER A 137 -8.43 -6.87 -12.54
N GLY A 138 -8.10 -5.86 -11.72
CA GLY A 138 -8.12 -4.44 -12.10
C GLY A 138 -6.77 -3.74 -11.93
N VAL A 139 -6.68 -2.53 -12.49
CA VAL A 139 -5.46 -1.70 -12.48
C VAL A 139 -5.01 -1.38 -11.06
N TYR A 140 -5.94 -1.08 -10.15
CA TYR A 140 -5.59 -0.79 -8.76
C TYR A 140 -4.86 -1.97 -8.10
N GLY A 141 -5.47 -3.16 -8.12
CA GLY A 141 -4.87 -4.38 -7.57
C GLY A 141 -3.53 -4.71 -8.23
N LEU A 142 -3.46 -4.61 -9.56
CA LEU A 142 -2.23 -4.86 -10.32
C LEU A 142 -1.10 -3.92 -9.91
N THR A 143 -1.35 -2.62 -9.83
CA THR A 143 -0.32 -1.64 -9.47
C THR A 143 0.15 -1.78 -8.03
N LYS A 144 -0.75 -2.15 -7.11
CA LYS A 144 -0.39 -2.47 -5.72
C LYS A 144 0.48 -3.73 -5.63
N LEU A 145 0.13 -4.79 -6.37
CA LEU A 145 0.94 -6.01 -6.45
C LEU A 145 2.33 -5.75 -7.01
N GLN A 146 2.45 -4.94 -8.06
CA GLN A 146 3.74 -4.55 -8.61
C GLN A 146 4.61 -3.80 -7.59
N GLY A 147 4.01 -2.94 -6.76
CA GLY A 147 4.69 -2.30 -5.63
C GLY A 147 5.20 -3.30 -4.59
N GLU A 148 4.38 -4.30 -4.23
CA GLU A 148 4.81 -5.39 -3.33
C GLU A 148 6.03 -6.15 -3.90
N GLN A 149 5.94 -6.53 -5.18
CA GLN A 149 7.00 -7.26 -5.87
C GLN A 149 8.30 -6.46 -5.96
N ALA A 150 8.21 -5.15 -6.22
CA ALA A 150 9.38 -4.27 -6.22
C ALA A 150 10.05 -4.20 -4.85
N ILE A 151 9.26 -4.04 -3.78
CA ILE A 151 9.77 -4.03 -2.41
C ILE A 151 10.48 -5.34 -2.08
N GLN A 152 9.83 -6.48 -2.35
CA GLN A 152 10.38 -7.81 -2.08
C GLN A 152 11.70 -8.08 -2.83
N ALA A 153 11.80 -7.62 -4.06
CA ALA A 153 13.00 -7.78 -4.88
C ALA A 153 14.19 -6.92 -4.42
N ILE A 154 13.91 -5.75 -3.82
CA ILE A 154 14.94 -4.74 -3.52
C ILE A 154 15.43 -4.81 -2.07
N TRP A 155 14.52 -4.96 -1.10
CA TRP A 155 14.86 -4.78 0.31
C TRP A 155 14.25 -5.86 1.20
N GLU A 156 15.10 -6.60 1.91
CA GLU A 156 14.68 -7.71 2.77
C GLU A 156 14.03 -7.28 4.10
N LYS A 157 14.36 -6.07 4.60
CA LYS A 157 13.77 -5.58 5.85
C LYS A 157 12.47 -4.83 5.58
N HIS A 158 11.45 -5.59 5.23
CA HIS A 158 10.12 -5.04 4.97
C HIS A 158 9.00 -5.87 5.62
N PHE A 159 7.87 -5.22 5.81
CA PHE A 159 6.57 -5.83 6.08
C PHE A 159 5.58 -5.33 5.03
N ILE A 160 4.81 -6.24 4.44
CA ILE A 160 3.70 -5.92 3.54
C ILE A 160 2.41 -6.29 4.27
N ILE A 161 1.59 -5.29 4.56
CA ILE A 161 0.32 -5.45 5.29
C ILE A 161 -0.82 -5.28 4.30
N ARG A 162 -1.45 -6.36 3.87
CA ARG A 162 -2.64 -6.35 3.03
C ARG A 162 -3.86 -6.10 3.91
N THR A 163 -4.65 -5.10 3.56
CA THR A 163 -5.84 -4.71 4.30
C THR A 163 -7.06 -4.69 3.39
N SER A 164 -8.22 -4.82 4.00
CA SER A 164 -9.53 -4.69 3.36
C SER A 164 -10.36 -3.68 4.15
N TRP A 165 -11.15 -2.84 3.47
CA TRP A 165 -12.14 -1.97 4.10
C TRP A 165 -11.59 -1.10 5.25
N VAL A 166 -10.60 -0.26 5.00
CA VAL A 166 -10.03 0.62 6.03
C VAL A 166 -11.07 1.67 6.46
N TYR A 167 -11.38 1.69 7.75
CA TYR A 167 -12.31 2.64 8.37
C TYR A 167 -11.60 3.50 9.41
N SER A 168 -11.91 4.79 9.43
CA SER A 168 -11.51 5.71 10.49
C SER A 168 -12.46 6.92 10.54
N GLN A 169 -12.31 7.74 11.57
CA GLN A 169 -12.98 9.03 11.64
C GLN A 169 -12.47 10.06 10.63
N PHE A 170 -11.32 9.76 9.98
CA PHE A 170 -10.69 10.64 9.00
C PHE A 170 -11.03 10.21 7.56
N GLY A 171 -10.87 11.14 6.61
CA GLY A 171 -11.05 10.88 5.20
C GLY A 171 -12.47 10.43 4.81
N ASN A 172 -12.61 9.93 3.62
CA ASN A 172 -13.82 9.30 3.10
C ASN A 172 -13.69 7.79 3.14
N ASN A 173 -14.73 7.08 3.55
CA ASN A 173 -14.79 5.63 3.54
C ASN A 173 -16.24 5.17 3.31
N PHE A 174 -16.40 3.88 3.01
CA PHE A 174 -17.70 3.29 2.68
C PHE A 174 -18.75 3.53 3.78
N MET A 175 -18.40 3.35 5.06
CA MET A 175 -19.32 3.55 6.17
C MET A 175 -19.85 5.00 6.20
N LYS A 176 -18.96 6.01 6.04
CA LYS A 176 -19.38 7.42 6.01
C LYS A 176 -20.24 7.74 4.79
N THR A 177 -19.99 7.08 3.67
CA THR A 177 -20.82 7.23 2.47
C THR A 177 -22.21 6.70 2.75
N MET A 178 -22.35 5.50 3.31
CA MET A 178 -23.66 4.91 3.67
C MET A 178 -24.42 5.75 4.71
N LEU A 179 -23.74 6.36 5.67
CA LEU A 179 -24.38 7.21 6.68
C LEU A 179 -24.86 8.56 6.14
N ARG A 180 -24.44 8.98 4.94
CA ARG A 180 -24.87 10.23 4.29
C ARG A 180 -26.03 10.03 3.30
N LEU A 181 -26.30 8.79 2.90
CA LEU A 181 -27.46 8.41 2.06
C LEU A 181 -28.72 8.25 2.89
#